data_c2c7188f16238acfc52a3ff1042a158d
#
_entry.id   c2c7188f16238acfc52a3ff1042a158d
#
_cell.length_a   1.000
_cell.length_b   1.000
_cell.length_c   1.000
_cell.angle_alpha   90.00
_cell.angle_beta   90.00
_cell.angle_gamma   90.00
#
_symmetry.space_group_name_H-M   'P 1'
#
loop_
_entity.id
_entity.type
_entity.pdbx_description
1 polymer ?
#
loop_
_entity_poly.entity_id
_entity_poly.type
_entity_poly.pdbx_seq_one_letter_code
_entity_poly.pdbx_strand_id
1 'polypeptide(L)'
;HLYKDVPRLFDAWDIDSNYIDQEITAAEDVTVTVESTGSLRSVLKVTGRISNSPFVQYIRLDADSTRLEFETAIDWKELHRLLKVGFPVNVFAENGINEMQFGYVERPTRRSRAYEKDRFEVCNHRYSALCDQAHGAAVLNDCKYGISMNGNALELTLLRAAAAPEMHADNREHHFTYGFTAWEGSFADSDVVRQGYEMNVKPVITAGVVDTFSAFGVEKDNVILESVKLAEDGSGDLILRLYEAKKAAVNTKVFTALNVAQAWTCDMLEKKEAEVAVEDNTVSLDFRAFEIKTLRLK
;
A
#
# COMPACT_ATOMS: atom_id res chain seq x y z
N HIS A 1 14.41 -7.87 11.61
CA HIS A 1 15.83 -7.91 11.21
C HIS A 1 16.47 -6.55 11.39
N LEU A 2 17.66 -6.51 12.01
CA LEU A 2 18.49 -5.33 12.12
C LEU A 2 19.82 -5.61 11.43
N TYR A 3 20.17 -4.80 10.45
CA TYR A 3 21.40 -4.94 9.67
C TYR A 3 22.36 -3.79 9.91
N LYS A 4 23.65 -4.03 9.73
CA LYS A 4 24.63 -2.96 9.59
C LYS A 4 24.50 -2.34 8.19
N ASP A 5 24.38 -1.01 8.12
CA ASP A 5 24.19 -0.26 6.88
C ASP A 5 25.25 0.86 6.81
N VAL A 6 26.35 0.56 6.13
CA VAL A 6 27.48 1.48 5.93
C VAL A 6 27.84 1.47 4.44
N PRO A 7 27.11 2.21 3.61
CA PRO A 7 27.39 2.28 2.19
C PRO A 7 28.77 2.95 1.95
N ARG A 8 29.43 2.54 0.85
CA ARG A 8 30.76 3.08 0.49
C ARG A 8 30.71 4.55 0.09
N LEU A 9 29.59 4.96 -0.54
CA LEU A 9 29.38 6.31 -1.03
C LEU A 9 27.94 6.74 -0.68
N PHE A 10 27.73 8.04 -0.53
CA PHE A 10 26.39 8.64 -0.41
C PHE A 10 25.53 8.06 0.72
N ASP A 11 26.03 8.11 1.93
CA ASP A 11 25.49 7.48 3.14
C ASP A 11 23.95 7.56 3.26
N ALA A 12 23.35 8.75 3.07
CA ALA A 12 21.90 8.92 3.17
C ALA A 12 21.13 8.44 1.93
N TRP A 13 21.78 8.35 0.77
CA TRP A 13 21.12 8.10 -0.52
C TRP A 13 21.32 6.69 -1.06
N ASP A 14 22.30 5.97 -0.56
CA ASP A 14 22.68 4.66 -1.09
C ASP A 14 22.51 3.54 -0.05
N ILE A 15 22.39 2.30 -0.52
CA ILE A 15 22.46 1.06 0.24
C ILE A 15 23.34 0.11 -0.54
N ASP A 16 24.39 -0.44 0.07
CA ASP A 16 25.22 -1.49 -0.53
C ASP A 16 24.54 -2.85 -0.36
N SER A 17 24.51 -3.67 -1.42
CA SER A 17 23.82 -4.96 -1.44
C SER A 17 24.33 -5.99 -0.42
N ASN A 18 25.52 -5.78 0.12
CA ASN A 18 26.14 -6.66 1.12
C ASN A 18 25.57 -6.48 2.54
N TYR A 19 24.64 -5.57 2.75
CA TYR A 19 23.98 -5.41 4.07
C TYR A 19 23.34 -6.73 4.51
N ILE A 20 22.80 -7.51 3.59
CA ILE A 20 22.10 -8.76 3.87
C ILE A 20 22.97 -9.78 4.60
N ASP A 21 24.29 -9.72 4.42
CA ASP A 21 25.26 -10.59 5.08
C ASP A 21 25.71 -10.03 6.45
N GLN A 22 25.13 -8.91 6.89
CA GLN A 22 25.54 -8.17 8.08
C GLN A 22 24.40 -8.01 9.10
N GLU A 23 23.56 -9.04 9.24
CA GLU A 23 22.54 -9.06 10.30
C GLU A 23 23.17 -9.03 11.69
N ILE A 24 22.65 -8.20 12.58
CA ILE A 24 23.23 -7.95 13.91
C ILE A 24 22.44 -8.66 14.99
N THR A 25 21.15 -8.38 15.10
CA THR A 25 20.31 -8.87 16.18
C THR A 25 18.82 -8.84 15.81
N ALA A 26 18.03 -9.52 16.64
CA ALA A 26 16.59 -9.41 16.67
C ALA A 26 16.16 -8.50 17.84
N ALA A 27 14.84 -8.40 18.07
CA ALA A 27 14.30 -7.70 19.23
C ALA A 27 14.66 -8.41 20.54
N GLU A 28 14.93 -7.63 21.57
CA GLU A 28 15.29 -8.09 22.93
C GLU A 28 14.25 -7.61 23.95
N ASP A 29 14.24 -8.24 25.13
CA ASP A 29 13.36 -7.89 26.26
C ASP A 29 11.87 -7.81 25.84
N VAL A 30 11.44 -8.71 24.95
CA VAL A 30 10.11 -8.68 24.36
C VAL A 30 9.07 -9.20 25.35
N THR A 31 8.03 -8.39 25.56
CA THR A 31 6.84 -8.76 26.31
C THR A 31 5.61 -8.63 25.44
N VAL A 32 4.78 -9.64 25.43
CA VAL A 32 3.50 -9.66 24.70
C VAL A 32 2.35 -9.75 25.70
N THR A 33 1.41 -8.84 25.60
CA THR A 33 0.20 -8.81 26.44
C THR A 33 -1.05 -8.68 25.58
N VAL A 34 -2.16 -9.23 26.07
CA VAL A 34 -3.47 -9.00 25.47
C VAL A 34 -3.94 -7.61 25.91
N GLU A 35 -4.04 -6.66 24.98
CA GLU A 35 -4.53 -5.32 25.27
C GLU A 35 -6.05 -5.28 25.29
N SER A 36 -6.70 -5.92 24.31
CA SER A 36 -8.15 -6.06 24.26
C SER A 36 -8.59 -7.29 23.49
N THR A 37 -9.74 -7.82 23.90
CA THR A 37 -10.47 -8.83 23.13
C THR A 37 -11.92 -8.36 23.01
N GLY A 38 -12.37 -8.15 21.78
CA GLY A 38 -13.74 -7.69 21.51
C GLY A 38 -14.34 -8.44 20.33
N SER A 39 -15.67 -8.34 20.19
CA SER A 39 -16.36 -8.96 19.05
C SER A 39 -16.02 -8.33 17.71
N LEU A 40 -15.51 -7.08 17.70
CA LEU A 40 -15.14 -6.34 16.48
C LEU A 40 -13.64 -6.32 16.24
N ARG A 41 -12.83 -6.34 17.31
CA ARG A 41 -11.37 -6.21 17.21
C ARG A 41 -10.68 -6.89 18.38
N SER A 42 -9.57 -7.58 18.08
CA SER A 42 -8.61 -8.06 19.05
C SER A 42 -7.28 -7.35 18.89
N VAL A 43 -6.61 -7.05 20.00
CA VAL A 43 -5.34 -6.31 20.02
C VAL A 43 -4.35 -6.97 20.97
N LEU A 44 -3.16 -7.24 20.45
CA LEU A 44 -1.98 -7.59 21.24
C LEU A 44 -1.08 -6.37 21.34
N LYS A 45 -0.54 -6.12 22.53
CA LYS A 45 0.51 -5.13 22.74
C LYS A 45 1.84 -5.84 22.91
N VAL A 46 2.82 -5.43 22.12
CA VAL A 46 4.20 -5.89 22.18
C VAL A 46 5.06 -4.73 22.59
N THR A 47 5.89 -4.93 23.62
CA THR A 47 6.91 -3.98 24.03
C THR A 47 8.26 -4.67 24.02
N GLY A 48 9.30 -3.97 23.69
CA GLY A 48 10.64 -4.52 23.64
C GLY A 48 11.66 -3.47 23.25
N ARG A 49 12.84 -3.95 22.87
CA ARG A 49 13.96 -3.11 22.45
C ARG A 49 14.62 -3.73 21.22
N ILE A 50 14.98 -2.87 20.29
CA ILE A 50 15.81 -3.24 19.13
C ILE A 50 17.12 -2.50 19.30
N SER A 51 18.21 -3.21 19.72
CA SER A 51 19.48 -2.60 20.10
C SER A 51 19.26 -1.53 21.19
N ASN A 52 19.49 -0.24 20.91
CA ASN A 52 19.30 0.86 21.86
C ASN A 52 17.89 1.48 21.81
N SER A 53 17.04 1.02 20.90
CA SER A 53 15.79 1.66 20.52
C SER A 53 14.60 0.92 21.14
N PRO A 54 13.95 1.47 22.20
CA PRO A 54 12.72 0.89 22.74
C PRO A 54 11.56 1.08 21.78
N PHE A 55 10.66 0.09 21.72
CA PHE A 55 9.49 0.13 20.88
C PHE A 55 8.22 -0.36 21.59
N VAL A 56 7.10 0.12 21.10
CA VAL A 56 5.76 -0.40 21.39
C VAL A 56 5.08 -0.70 20.07
N GLN A 57 4.48 -1.90 19.95
CA GLN A 57 3.73 -2.27 18.77
C GLN A 57 2.37 -2.83 19.18
N TYR A 58 1.32 -2.40 18.51
CA TYR A 58 -0.02 -2.98 18.63
C TYR A 58 -0.30 -3.81 17.39
N ILE A 59 -0.55 -5.10 17.61
CA ILE A 59 -0.96 -6.04 16.55
C ILE A 59 -2.47 -6.15 16.61
N ARG A 60 -3.14 -5.76 15.54
CA ARG A 60 -4.61 -5.67 15.46
C ARG A 60 -5.16 -6.62 14.42
N LEU A 61 -6.27 -7.24 14.76
CA LEU A 61 -7.09 -8.02 13.84
C LEU A 61 -8.56 -7.65 14.04
N ASP A 62 -9.20 -7.20 12.98
CA ASP A 62 -10.63 -6.93 12.95
C ASP A 62 -11.42 -8.20 12.60
N ALA A 63 -12.66 -8.32 13.09
CA ALA A 63 -13.46 -9.55 13.00
C ALA A 63 -13.70 -10.01 11.56
N ASP A 64 -13.93 -9.07 10.64
CA ASP A 64 -14.22 -9.35 9.23
C ASP A 64 -13.04 -9.03 8.30
N SER A 65 -11.81 -9.07 8.82
CA SER A 65 -10.61 -8.74 8.07
C SER A 65 -9.62 -9.91 8.02
N THR A 66 -8.98 -10.11 6.87
CA THR A 66 -7.81 -10.99 6.71
C THR A 66 -6.50 -10.26 6.97
N ARG A 67 -6.56 -8.93 7.18
CA ARG A 67 -5.39 -8.08 7.38
C ARG A 67 -5.00 -7.98 8.85
N LEU A 68 -3.79 -8.41 9.17
CA LEU A 68 -3.13 -8.06 10.42
C LEU A 68 -2.49 -6.68 10.27
N GLU A 69 -2.73 -5.79 11.20
CA GLU A 69 -2.09 -4.47 11.26
C GLU A 69 -1.10 -4.38 12.41
N PHE A 70 0.04 -3.75 12.15
CA PHE A 70 1.14 -3.55 13.09
C PHE A 70 1.39 -2.05 13.25
N GLU A 71 0.71 -1.43 14.20
CA GLU A 71 0.96 -0.03 14.56
C GLU A 71 2.13 0.06 15.50
N THR A 72 3.19 0.73 15.07
CA THR A 72 4.49 0.75 15.75
C THR A 72 4.89 2.16 16.13
N ALA A 73 5.29 2.34 17.37
CA ALA A 73 6.01 3.49 17.88
C ALA A 73 7.41 3.02 18.32
N ILE A 74 8.46 3.68 17.85
CA ILE A 74 9.86 3.38 18.20
C ILE A 74 10.65 4.66 18.43
N ASP A 75 11.36 4.74 19.55
CA ASP A 75 12.32 5.80 19.83
C ASP A 75 13.69 5.40 19.26
N TRP A 76 13.91 5.78 17.98
CA TRP A 76 15.05 5.31 17.19
C TRP A 76 16.36 6.00 17.60
N LYS A 77 17.35 5.21 18.04
CA LYS A 77 18.62 5.67 18.60
C LYS A 77 19.84 5.01 17.96
N GLU A 78 19.70 4.59 16.73
CA GLU A 78 20.73 3.83 16.05
C GLU A 78 21.60 4.71 15.13
N LEU A 79 22.74 4.16 14.74
CA LEU A 79 23.66 4.75 13.78
C LEU A 79 24.13 3.67 12.81
N HIS A 80 24.06 3.96 11.51
CA HIS A 80 24.43 3.00 10.45
C HIS A 80 23.73 1.64 10.62
N ARG A 81 22.40 1.71 10.78
CA ARG A 81 21.51 0.55 10.89
C ARG A 81 20.38 0.62 9.88
N LEU A 82 19.97 -0.55 9.43
CA LEU A 82 18.79 -0.76 8.60
C LEU A 82 17.87 -1.72 9.34
N LEU A 83 16.66 -1.26 9.65
CA LEU A 83 15.61 -2.07 10.28
C LEU A 83 14.61 -2.52 9.22
N LYS A 84 14.36 -3.83 9.17
CA LYS A 84 13.37 -4.45 8.27
C LYS A 84 12.44 -5.39 9.04
N VAL A 85 11.24 -5.57 8.51
CA VAL A 85 10.34 -6.65 8.89
C VAL A 85 10.20 -7.61 7.72
N GLY A 86 10.36 -8.91 7.99
CA GLY A 86 10.30 -9.98 6.99
C GLY A 86 9.08 -10.88 7.19
N PHE A 87 8.44 -11.21 6.08
CA PHE A 87 7.34 -12.18 5.99
C PHE A 87 7.72 -13.26 4.97
N PRO A 88 8.32 -14.38 5.41
CA PRO A 88 8.49 -15.55 4.55
C PRO A 88 7.12 -16.20 4.36
N VAL A 89 6.75 -16.47 3.11
CA VAL A 89 5.44 -17.03 2.74
C VAL A 89 5.59 -18.29 1.91
N ASN A 90 4.63 -19.20 1.96
CA ASN A 90 4.64 -20.41 1.17
C ASN A 90 3.95 -20.18 -0.20
N VAL A 91 4.50 -19.21 -0.96
CA VAL A 91 4.02 -18.83 -2.29
C VAL A 91 5.20 -18.90 -3.26
N PHE A 92 5.03 -19.56 -4.40
CA PHE A 92 6.03 -19.58 -5.46
C PHE A 92 5.67 -18.53 -6.52
N ALA A 93 6.40 -17.42 -6.52
CA ALA A 93 6.20 -16.34 -7.47
C ALA A 93 7.50 -16.02 -8.22
N GLU A 94 7.49 -16.06 -9.55
CA GLU A 94 8.64 -15.64 -10.37
C GLU A 94 8.86 -14.13 -10.32
N ASN A 95 7.78 -13.37 -10.16
CA ASN A 95 7.80 -11.92 -10.03
C ASN A 95 7.00 -11.49 -8.79
N GLY A 96 7.52 -10.50 -8.11
CA GLY A 96 6.76 -9.78 -7.09
C GLY A 96 6.05 -8.58 -7.69
N ILE A 97 4.89 -8.27 -7.16
CA ILE A 97 4.04 -7.13 -7.52
C ILE A 97 4.37 -5.98 -6.57
N ASN A 98 4.77 -4.82 -7.12
CA ASN A 98 4.99 -3.62 -6.33
C ASN A 98 4.05 -2.53 -6.83
N GLU A 99 3.19 -2.03 -5.95
CA GLU A 99 2.31 -0.93 -6.32
C GLU A 99 3.09 0.32 -6.73
N MET A 100 2.59 0.94 -7.77
CA MET A 100 2.93 2.28 -8.22
C MET A 100 1.63 3.07 -8.38
N GLN A 101 1.71 4.38 -8.58
CA GLN A 101 0.54 5.20 -8.82
C GLN A 101 -0.23 4.69 -10.04
N PHE A 102 -1.54 4.46 -9.86
CA PHE A 102 -2.49 3.98 -10.87
C PHE A 102 -2.20 2.55 -11.41
N GLY A 103 -1.58 1.69 -10.60
CA GLY A 103 -1.31 0.32 -10.98
C GLY A 103 -0.16 -0.30 -10.21
N TYR A 104 0.57 -1.19 -10.86
CA TYR A 104 1.75 -1.84 -10.26
C TYR A 104 2.79 -2.20 -11.32
N VAL A 105 4.00 -2.49 -10.88
CA VAL A 105 5.05 -3.10 -11.68
C VAL A 105 5.40 -4.48 -11.14
N GLU A 106 5.74 -5.38 -12.04
CA GLU A 106 6.25 -6.70 -11.70
C GLU A 106 7.77 -6.70 -11.76
N ARG A 107 8.42 -7.28 -10.74
CA ARG A 107 9.88 -7.39 -10.66
C ARG A 107 10.27 -8.82 -10.30
N PRO A 108 11.33 -9.38 -10.93
CA PRO A 108 11.79 -10.74 -10.62
C PRO A 108 12.14 -10.90 -9.15
N THR A 109 11.70 -12.01 -8.55
CA THR A 109 12.07 -12.40 -7.18
C THR A 109 13.43 -13.10 -7.13
N ARG A 110 13.93 -13.60 -8.27
CA ARG A 110 15.25 -14.23 -8.40
C ARG A 110 16.34 -13.19 -8.66
N ARG A 111 17.57 -13.53 -8.29
CA ARG A 111 18.77 -12.68 -8.47
C ARG A 111 19.84 -13.42 -9.30
N SER A 112 19.44 -14.01 -10.43
CA SER A 112 20.32 -14.81 -11.27
C SER A 112 21.14 -14.00 -12.27
N ARG A 113 20.63 -12.85 -12.72
CA ARG A 113 21.32 -11.95 -13.65
C ARG A 113 21.87 -10.73 -12.93
N ALA A 114 22.87 -10.05 -13.51
CA ALA A 114 23.53 -8.89 -12.91
C ALA A 114 22.51 -7.80 -12.54
N TYR A 115 21.65 -7.41 -13.48
CA TYR A 115 20.63 -6.37 -13.23
C TYR A 115 19.55 -6.80 -12.23
N GLU A 116 19.30 -8.10 -12.06
CA GLU A 116 18.39 -8.61 -11.02
C GLU A 116 19.03 -8.50 -9.63
N LYS A 117 20.35 -8.70 -9.55
CA LYS A 117 21.14 -8.52 -8.32
C LYS A 117 21.16 -7.06 -7.86
N ASP A 118 21.17 -6.11 -8.81
CA ASP A 118 21.16 -4.69 -8.52
C ASP A 118 19.80 -4.21 -7.98
N ARG A 119 18.75 -5.02 -8.13
CA ARG A 119 17.39 -4.75 -7.60
C ARG A 119 17.11 -5.45 -6.28
N PHE A 120 18.12 -5.50 -5.42
CA PHE A 120 18.01 -6.11 -4.09
C PHE A 120 17.10 -5.31 -3.14
N GLU A 121 17.01 -4.00 -3.30
CA GLU A 121 16.02 -3.10 -2.72
C GLU A 121 15.30 -2.35 -3.84
N VAL A 122 13.97 -2.27 -3.76
CA VAL A 122 13.14 -1.56 -4.74
C VAL A 122 12.11 -0.70 -4.03
N CYS A 123 11.54 0.26 -4.77
CA CYS A 123 10.45 1.05 -4.23
C CYS A 123 9.10 0.33 -4.44
N ASN A 124 8.22 0.50 -3.47
CA ASN A 124 6.80 0.20 -3.55
C ASN A 124 6.02 1.45 -3.11
N HIS A 125 4.70 1.36 -3.10
CA HIS A 125 3.85 2.38 -2.49
C HIS A 125 3.00 1.74 -1.39
N ARG A 126 1.67 1.62 -1.55
CA ARG A 126 0.80 1.11 -0.48
C ARG A 126 0.91 -0.38 -0.21
N TYR A 127 1.34 -1.17 -1.21
CA TYR A 127 1.51 -2.61 -1.04
C TYR A 127 2.59 -3.21 -1.93
N SER A 128 3.06 -4.38 -1.50
CA SER A 128 3.82 -5.32 -2.33
C SER A 128 3.33 -6.73 -2.08
N ALA A 129 3.26 -7.54 -3.13
CA ALA A 129 2.66 -8.87 -3.07
C ALA A 129 3.50 -9.94 -3.78
N LEU A 130 3.41 -11.15 -3.28
CA LEU A 130 3.80 -12.37 -3.96
C LEU A 130 2.54 -13.21 -4.19
N CYS A 131 2.38 -13.71 -5.41
CA CYS A 131 1.20 -14.48 -5.78
C CYS A 131 1.56 -15.56 -6.80
N ASP A 132 1.05 -16.75 -6.59
CA ASP A 132 0.92 -17.79 -7.62
C ASP A 132 -0.53 -17.88 -8.08
N GLN A 133 -0.92 -18.97 -8.71
CA GLN A 133 -2.30 -19.14 -9.20
C GLN A 133 -3.28 -19.58 -8.10
N ALA A 134 -2.78 -20.09 -6.99
CA ALA A 134 -3.59 -20.67 -5.91
C ALA A 134 -3.66 -19.79 -4.67
N HIS A 135 -2.60 -19.04 -4.38
CA HIS A 135 -2.49 -18.25 -3.17
C HIS A 135 -1.68 -16.98 -3.41
N GLY A 136 -1.93 -15.98 -2.59
CA GLY A 136 -1.11 -14.79 -2.53
C GLY A 136 -0.97 -14.25 -1.11
N ALA A 137 0.08 -13.47 -0.91
CA ALA A 137 0.31 -12.71 0.30
C ALA A 137 0.87 -11.34 -0.02
N ALA A 138 0.54 -10.36 0.80
CA ALA A 138 0.99 -8.99 0.63
C ALA A 138 1.38 -8.34 1.94
N VAL A 139 2.37 -7.46 1.84
CA VAL A 139 2.70 -6.47 2.86
C VAL A 139 2.14 -5.12 2.41
N LEU A 140 1.41 -4.46 3.33
CA LEU A 140 0.85 -3.13 3.13
C LEU A 140 1.56 -2.15 4.06
N ASN A 141 1.57 -0.87 3.71
CA ASN A 141 2.17 0.15 4.56
C ASN A 141 1.54 1.54 4.36
N ASP A 142 1.75 2.43 5.32
CA ASP A 142 1.27 3.82 5.28
C ASP A 142 2.35 4.83 4.88
N CYS A 143 3.65 4.47 4.98
CA CYS A 143 4.73 5.43 4.73
C CYS A 143 6.11 4.78 4.50
N LYS A 144 6.21 3.46 4.33
CA LYS A 144 7.46 2.72 4.19
C LYS A 144 7.59 2.16 2.77
N TYR A 145 8.40 2.81 1.94
CA TYR A 145 8.41 2.56 0.49
C TYR A 145 9.60 1.74 -0.02
N GLY A 146 10.47 1.29 0.87
CA GLY A 146 11.57 0.38 0.53
C GLY A 146 11.20 -1.08 0.81
N ILE A 147 11.44 -1.96 -0.15
CA ILE A 147 11.17 -3.39 0.01
C ILE A 147 12.18 -4.22 -0.74
N SER A 148 12.55 -5.37 -0.18
CA SER A 148 13.20 -6.44 -0.92
C SER A 148 12.28 -7.65 -1.04
N MET A 149 12.37 -8.31 -2.20
CA MET A 149 11.71 -9.58 -2.43
C MET A 149 12.74 -10.55 -2.99
N ASN A 150 13.01 -11.62 -2.25
CA ASN A 150 13.96 -12.64 -2.63
C ASN A 150 13.33 -14.03 -2.47
N GLY A 151 13.04 -14.67 -3.60
CA GLY A 151 12.29 -15.92 -3.60
C GLY A 151 10.88 -15.71 -3.03
N ASN A 152 10.62 -16.28 -1.86
CA ASN A 152 9.32 -16.25 -1.20
C ASN A 152 9.25 -15.33 0.03
N ALA A 153 10.18 -14.39 0.21
CA ALA A 153 10.17 -13.46 1.32
C ALA A 153 9.80 -12.04 0.87
N LEU A 154 8.92 -11.39 1.62
CA LEU A 154 8.58 -9.97 1.53
C LEU A 154 9.24 -9.27 2.73
N GLU A 155 10.21 -8.39 2.49
CA GLU A 155 10.95 -7.71 3.54
C GLU A 155 10.84 -6.19 3.41
N LEU A 156 9.94 -5.59 4.19
CA LEU A 156 9.70 -4.15 4.19
C LEU A 156 10.78 -3.44 5.01
N THR A 157 11.39 -2.40 4.44
CA THR A 157 12.32 -1.51 5.13
C THR A 157 11.54 -0.52 5.99
N LEU A 158 11.80 -0.51 7.28
CA LEU A 158 11.11 0.33 8.25
C LEU A 158 11.86 1.62 8.57
N LEU A 159 13.17 1.51 8.90
CA LEU A 159 14.00 2.66 9.28
C LEU A 159 15.44 2.44 8.82
N ARG A 160 16.12 3.55 8.56
CA ARG A 160 17.57 3.65 8.40
C ARG A 160 18.14 4.57 9.47
N ALA A 161 19.45 4.67 9.52
CA ALA A 161 20.16 5.56 10.43
C ALA A 161 21.46 6.06 9.78
N ALA A 162 21.34 6.80 8.68
CA ALA A 162 22.48 7.46 8.04
C ALA A 162 23.10 8.51 8.95
N ALA A 163 24.41 8.76 8.80
CA ALA A 163 25.18 9.74 9.60
C ALA A 163 25.64 10.94 8.77
N ALA A 164 25.49 10.93 7.47
CA ALA A 164 25.89 12.02 6.59
C ALA A 164 24.86 12.25 5.47
N PRO A 165 24.51 13.52 5.18
CA PRO A 165 25.08 14.77 5.65
C PRO A 165 24.63 15.18 7.07
N GLU A 166 23.58 14.60 7.63
CA GLU A 166 23.07 14.87 8.97
C GLU A 166 23.30 13.66 9.88
N MET A 167 24.07 13.88 10.95
CA MET A 167 24.54 12.80 11.84
C MET A 167 23.41 12.11 12.64
N HIS A 168 22.30 12.80 12.85
CA HIS A 168 21.17 12.32 13.63
C HIS A 168 19.84 12.44 12.89
N ALA A 169 19.88 12.37 11.56
CA ALA A 169 18.73 12.62 10.68
C ALA A 169 17.46 11.87 11.09
N ASP A 170 17.60 10.59 11.46
CA ASP A 170 16.48 9.71 11.77
C ASP A 170 16.36 9.40 13.28
N ASN A 171 17.25 9.93 14.13
CA ASN A 171 17.23 9.66 15.56
C ASN A 171 16.15 10.47 16.26
N ARG A 172 14.95 9.88 16.36
CA ARG A 172 13.75 10.45 16.97
C ARG A 172 12.69 9.39 17.16
N GLU A 173 11.57 9.77 17.73
CA GLU A 173 10.39 8.92 17.76
C GLU A 173 9.75 8.82 16.37
N HIS A 174 9.45 7.58 15.94
CA HIS A 174 8.76 7.27 14.70
C HIS A 174 7.48 6.53 14.99
N HIS A 175 6.43 6.88 14.23
CA HIS A 175 5.14 6.20 14.22
C HIS A 175 4.83 5.77 12.79
N PHE A 176 4.49 4.51 12.61
CA PHE A 176 4.10 3.97 11.31
C PHE A 176 3.26 2.72 11.48
N THR A 177 2.49 2.42 10.45
CA THR A 177 1.68 1.22 10.39
C THR A 177 2.02 0.43 9.13
N TYR A 178 2.19 -0.87 9.29
CA TYR A 178 2.23 -1.81 8.16
C TYR A 178 1.24 -2.93 8.42
N GLY A 179 0.89 -3.66 7.37
CA GLY A 179 -0.05 -4.76 7.44
C GLY A 179 0.46 -5.97 6.69
N PHE A 180 -0.09 -7.12 7.04
CA PHE A 180 0.09 -8.37 6.32
C PHE A 180 -1.27 -8.97 6.03
N THR A 181 -1.49 -9.42 4.79
CA THR A 181 -2.69 -10.12 4.37
C THR A 181 -2.35 -11.28 3.45
N ALA A 182 -3.24 -12.28 3.40
CA ALA A 182 -3.13 -13.40 2.48
C ALA A 182 -4.53 -13.73 1.92
N TRP A 183 -4.56 -14.35 0.75
CA TRP A 183 -5.81 -14.71 0.05
C TRP A 183 -5.64 -16.01 -0.75
N GLU A 184 -6.77 -16.61 -1.14
CA GLU A 184 -6.83 -17.70 -2.10
C GLU A 184 -7.04 -17.15 -3.51
N GLY A 185 -6.49 -17.84 -4.53
CA GLY A 185 -6.57 -17.45 -5.93
C GLY A 185 -5.44 -16.54 -6.41
N SER A 186 -5.61 -15.98 -7.59
CA SER A 186 -4.68 -15.06 -8.24
C SER A 186 -4.72 -13.65 -7.63
N PHE A 187 -3.82 -12.78 -8.07
CA PHE A 187 -3.86 -11.37 -7.66
C PHE A 187 -5.17 -10.66 -8.05
N ALA A 188 -5.79 -11.08 -9.16
CA ALA A 188 -7.08 -10.54 -9.60
C ALA A 188 -8.20 -10.82 -8.58
N ASP A 189 -8.11 -11.93 -7.86
CA ASP A 189 -9.11 -12.36 -6.87
C ASP A 189 -8.91 -11.67 -5.50
N SER A 190 -7.76 -11.01 -5.30
CA SER A 190 -7.44 -10.34 -4.04
C SER A 190 -8.17 -9.00 -3.87
N ASP A 191 -8.33 -8.57 -2.64
CA ASP A 191 -8.74 -7.20 -2.29
C ASP A 191 -7.60 -6.31 -1.77
N VAL A 192 -6.35 -6.68 -2.09
CA VAL A 192 -5.13 -5.98 -1.65
C VAL A 192 -5.14 -4.51 -2.03
N VAL A 193 -5.60 -4.17 -3.24
CA VAL A 193 -5.71 -2.77 -3.69
C VAL A 193 -6.64 -1.98 -2.75
N ARG A 194 -7.82 -2.52 -2.44
CA ARG A 194 -8.78 -1.90 -1.52
C ARG A 194 -8.20 -1.79 -0.12
N GLN A 195 -7.60 -2.85 0.40
CA GLN A 195 -6.97 -2.84 1.73
C GLN A 195 -5.83 -1.81 1.82
N GLY A 196 -5.07 -1.62 0.74
CA GLY A 196 -4.05 -0.56 0.65
C GLY A 196 -4.65 0.84 0.76
N TYR A 197 -5.79 1.09 0.11
CA TYR A 197 -6.54 2.34 0.27
C TYR A 197 -7.06 2.52 1.68
N GLU A 198 -7.74 1.53 2.25
CA GLU A 198 -8.33 1.58 3.59
C GLU A 198 -7.30 1.87 4.69
N MET A 199 -6.08 1.35 4.54
CA MET A 199 -4.98 1.65 5.47
C MET A 199 -4.53 3.12 5.38
N ASN A 200 -4.53 3.71 4.18
CA ASN A 200 -3.97 5.02 3.90
C ASN A 200 -5.01 6.16 3.90
N VAL A 201 -6.27 5.85 3.58
CA VAL A 201 -7.36 6.82 3.54
C VAL A 201 -8.34 6.51 4.66
N LYS A 202 -8.12 7.15 5.80
CA LYS A 202 -8.97 6.93 6.99
C LYS A 202 -10.32 7.62 6.83
N PRO A 203 -11.42 7.02 7.32
CA PRO A 203 -12.74 7.66 7.31
C PRO A 203 -12.73 8.92 8.17
N VAL A 204 -13.49 9.92 7.74
CA VAL A 204 -13.76 11.11 8.52
C VAL A 204 -14.93 10.82 9.48
N ILE A 205 -14.71 11.03 10.76
CA ILE A 205 -15.74 10.82 11.81
C ILE A 205 -16.31 12.17 12.20
N THR A 206 -17.64 12.29 12.16
CA THR A 206 -18.36 13.48 12.59
C THR A 206 -19.57 13.09 13.46
N ALA A 207 -19.98 14.01 14.31
CA ALA A 207 -21.20 13.81 15.10
C ALA A 207 -22.44 14.03 14.23
N GLY A 208 -23.45 13.20 14.42
CA GLY A 208 -24.73 13.30 13.72
C GLY A 208 -25.40 11.95 13.53
N VAL A 209 -26.61 11.98 12.98
CA VAL A 209 -27.35 10.80 12.57
C VAL A 209 -27.73 10.99 11.11
N VAL A 210 -27.30 10.10 10.25
CA VAL A 210 -27.63 10.08 8.82
C VAL A 210 -27.98 8.66 8.39
N ASP A 211 -28.84 8.53 7.40
CA ASP A 211 -29.09 7.24 6.75
C ASP A 211 -27.86 6.83 5.93
N THR A 212 -27.58 5.55 5.91
CA THR A 212 -26.48 5.01 5.10
C THR A 212 -26.80 5.18 3.60
N PHE A 213 -25.91 5.83 2.86
CA PHE A 213 -26.02 5.96 1.42
C PHE A 213 -24.64 5.94 0.76
N SER A 214 -24.61 5.62 -0.52
CA SER A 214 -23.41 5.74 -1.37
C SER A 214 -23.66 6.80 -2.44
N ALA A 215 -22.86 7.86 -2.43
CA ALA A 215 -22.97 8.91 -3.44
C ALA A 215 -22.50 8.45 -4.81
N PHE A 216 -21.48 7.60 -4.86
CA PHE A 216 -20.89 7.05 -6.07
C PHE A 216 -20.54 5.58 -5.86
N GLY A 217 -20.53 4.82 -6.95
CA GLY A 217 -20.07 3.45 -6.94
C GLY A 217 -19.58 2.98 -8.30
N VAL A 218 -18.80 1.92 -8.28
CA VAL A 218 -18.28 1.23 -9.47
C VAL A 218 -18.63 -0.25 -9.36
N GLU A 219 -19.15 -0.83 -10.43
CA GLU A 219 -19.61 -2.24 -10.43
C GLU A 219 -18.46 -3.23 -10.24
N LYS A 220 -17.33 -2.99 -10.89
CA LYS A 220 -16.17 -3.90 -10.89
C LYS A 220 -15.12 -3.44 -9.91
N ASP A 221 -14.66 -4.35 -9.08
CA ASP A 221 -13.71 -4.10 -7.98
C ASP A 221 -12.26 -3.82 -8.44
N ASN A 222 -11.93 -4.15 -9.69
CA ASN A 222 -10.65 -3.80 -10.30
C ASN A 222 -10.60 -2.38 -10.88
N VAL A 223 -11.71 -1.64 -10.86
CA VAL A 223 -11.74 -0.22 -11.22
C VAL A 223 -11.94 0.63 -9.97
N ILE A 224 -10.98 1.46 -9.70
CA ILE A 224 -10.93 2.31 -8.51
C ILE A 224 -11.42 3.70 -8.85
N LEU A 225 -12.37 4.21 -8.06
CA LEU A 225 -12.73 5.62 -8.04
C LEU A 225 -11.72 6.37 -7.16
N GLU A 226 -10.72 6.97 -7.80
CA GLU A 226 -9.57 7.60 -7.12
C GLU A 226 -9.95 8.95 -6.50
N SER A 227 -10.69 9.76 -7.24
CA SER A 227 -11.08 11.09 -6.75
C SER A 227 -12.41 11.57 -7.31
N VAL A 228 -13.11 12.35 -6.50
CA VAL A 228 -14.31 13.11 -6.85
C VAL A 228 -14.07 14.56 -6.46
N LYS A 229 -14.24 15.47 -7.39
CA LYS A 229 -14.02 16.91 -7.16
C LYS A 229 -14.92 17.77 -8.05
N LEU A 230 -15.02 19.06 -7.75
CA LEU A 230 -15.61 20.03 -8.66
C LEU A 230 -14.64 20.32 -9.81
N ALA A 231 -15.18 20.59 -11.00
CA ALA A 231 -14.39 20.99 -12.16
C ALA A 231 -13.65 22.30 -11.91
N GLU A 232 -12.40 22.39 -12.36
CA GLU A 232 -11.53 23.56 -12.18
C GLU A 232 -12.04 24.84 -12.87
N ASP A 233 -12.88 24.69 -13.90
CA ASP A 233 -13.42 25.82 -14.67
C ASP A 233 -14.56 26.57 -13.95
N GLY A 234 -14.93 26.17 -12.76
CA GLY A 234 -15.97 26.80 -11.95
C GLY A 234 -17.40 26.57 -12.46
N SER A 235 -17.62 25.63 -13.38
CA SER A 235 -18.95 25.29 -13.93
C SER A 235 -19.91 24.67 -12.91
N GLY A 236 -19.37 24.08 -11.84
CA GLY A 236 -20.10 23.27 -10.88
C GLY A 236 -20.26 21.82 -11.29
N ASP A 237 -19.78 21.43 -12.48
CA ASP A 237 -19.73 20.03 -12.91
C ASP A 237 -18.85 19.19 -11.95
N LEU A 238 -19.12 17.91 -11.85
CA LEU A 238 -18.31 16.97 -11.05
C LEU A 238 -17.31 16.23 -11.94
N ILE A 239 -16.10 16.06 -11.44
CA ILE A 239 -15.04 15.27 -12.06
C ILE A 239 -14.81 14.01 -11.22
N LEU A 240 -14.92 12.87 -11.88
CA LEU A 240 -14.55 11.57 -11.32
C LEU A 240 -13.29 11.06 -12.03
N ARG A 241 -12.27 10.69 -11.27
CA ARG A 241 -11.10 10.03 -11.82
C ARG A 241 -11.09 8.57 -11.43
N LEU A 242 -11.01 7.71 -12.43
CA LEU A 242 -11.04 6.27 -12.25
C LEU A 242 -9.83 5.63 -12.94
N TYR A 243 -9.40 4.49 -12.43
CA TYR A 243 -8.38 3.70 -13.11
C TYR A 243 -8.59 2.20 -12.89
N GLU A 244 -8.15 1.39 -13.85
CA GLU A 244 -8.09 -0.06 -13.71
C GLU A 244 -6.81 -0.45 -12.97
N ALA A 245 -6.90 -1.24 -11.88
CA ALA A 245 -5.83 -1.46 -10.93
C ALA A 245 -5.17 -2.85 -11.00
N LYS A 246 -5.77 -3.83 -11.69
CA LYS A 246 -5.39 -5.25 -11.64
C LYS A 246 -4.87 -5.81 -12.98
N LYS A 247 -4.46 -4.94 -13.92
CA LYS A 247 -3.89 -5.30 -15.23
C LYS A 247 -4.86 -6.09 -16.11
N ALA A 248 -6.14 -5.76 -16.08
CA ALA A 248 -7.18 -6.45 -16.85
C ALA A 248 -8.03 -5.49 -17.68
N ALA A 249 -8.34 -5.83 -18.91
CA ALA A 249 -9.36 -5.10 -19.66
C ALA A 249 -10.74 -5.42 -19.09
N VAL A 250 -11.57 -4.40 -18.88
CA VAL A 250 -12.87 -4.56 -18.23
C VAL A 250 -13.89 -3.54 -18.75
N ASN A 251 -15.15 -3.96 -18.87
CA ASN A 251 -16.30 -3.09 -18.97
C ASN A 251 -16.94 -2.99 -17.58
N THR A 252 -17.26 -1.78 -17.14
CA THR A 252 -17.86 -1.54 -15.83
C THR A 252 -18.87 -0.41 -15.88
N LYS A 253 -19.74 -0.38 -14.90
CA LYS A 253 -20.71 0.70 -14.69
C LYS A 253 -20.27 1.58 -13.54
N VAL A 254 -20.35 2.89 -13.75
CA VAL A 254 -20.18 3.92 -12.73
C VAL A 254 -21.55 4.50 -12.45
N PHE A 255 -22.00 4.46 -11.22
CA PHE A 255 -23.30 4.96 -10.80
C PHE A 255 -23.19 6.03 -9.72
N THR A 256 -24.18 6.89 -9.67
CA THR A 256 -24.27 7.94 -8.65
C THR A 256 -25.71 8.08 -8.14
N ALA A 257 -25.84 8.47 -6.88
CA ALA A 257 -27.12 8.86 -6.28
C ALA A 257 -27.54 10.29 -6.67
N LEU A 258 -26.67 11.04 -7.36
CA LEU A 258 -26.98 12.39 -7.82
C LEU A 258 -27.71 12.34 -9.17
N ASN A 259 -28.57 13.34 -9.44
CA ASN A 259 -29.19 13.48 -10.75
C ASN A 259 -28.15 13.99 -11.74
N VAL A 260 -27.88 13.21 -12.78
CA VAL A 260 -26.92 13.55 -13.85
C VAL A 260 -27.66 13.65 -15.16
N ALA A 261 -27.59 14.82 -15.79
CA ALA A 261 -28.21 15.09 -17.07
C ALA A 261 -27.33 14.72 -18.27
N GLN A 262 -26.02 14.91 -18.13
CA GLN A 262 -25.02 14.69 -19.19
C GLN A 262 -23.69 14.21 -18.60
N ALA A 263 -22.95 13.42 -19.36
CA ALA A 263 -21.62 12.96 -18.99
C ALA A 263 -20.66 13.00 -20.18
N TRP A 264 -19.38 13.22 -19.92
CA TRP A 264 -18.30 13.24 -20.91
C TRP A 264 -17.07 12.52 -20.39
N THR A 265 -16.37 11.82 -21.26
CA THR A 265 -14.97 11.52 -21.03
C THR A 265 -14.15 12.78 -21.25
N CYS A 266 -13.09 12.93 -20.48
CA CYS A 266 -12.21 14.09 -20.50
C CYS A 266 -10.73 13.67 -20.48
N ASP A 267 -9.86 14.57 -20.93
CA ASP A 267 -8.42 14.44 -20.68
C ASP A 267 -8.09 14.72 -19.20
N MET A 268 -6.81 14.61 -18.84
CA MET A 268 -6.33 14.84 -17.46
C MET A 268 -6.48 16.30 -17.00
N LEU A 269 -6.69 17.25 -17.93
CA LEU A 269 -6.94 18.66 -17.69
C LEU A 269 -8.45 18.99 -17.74
N GLU A 270 -9.31 17.98 -17.67
CA GLU A 270 -10.78 18.09 -17.59
C GLU A 270 -11.46 18.63 -18.86
N LYS A 271 -10.73 18.69 -19.99
CA LYS A 271 -11.31 19.08 -21.28
C LYS A 271 -12.16 17.94 -21.82
N LYS A 272 -13.41 18.26 -22.21
CA LYS A 272 -14.35 17.31 -22.77
C LYS A 272 -13.83 16.72 -24.08
N GLU A 273 -13.83 15.39 -24.21
CA GLU A 273 -13.42 14.66 -25.42
C GLU A 273 -14.61 14.05 -26.14
N ALA A 274 -15.41 13.25 -25.43
CA ALA A 274 -16.58 12.58 -26.00
C ALA A 274 -17.74 12.56 -25.00
N GLU A 275 -18.93 12.79 -25.48
CA GLU A 275 -20.16 12.57 -24.71
C GLU A 275 -20.41 11.07 -24.55
N VAL A 276 -20.82 10.66 -23.33
CA VAL A 276 -21.17 9.28 -23.00
C VAL A 276 -22.62 9.21 -22.53
N ALA A 277 -23.30 8.14 -22.89
CA ALA A 277 -24.70 7.96 -22.51
C ALA A 277 -24.85 7.83 -21.00
N VAL A 278 -25.89 8.47 -20.47
CA VAL A 278 -26.31 8.37 -19.07
C VAL A 278 -27.68 7.68 -19.05
N GLU A 279 -27.77 6.55 -18.37
CA GLU A 279 -29.01 5.79 -18.18
C GLU A 279 -29.22 5.58 -16.67
N ASP A 280 -30.29 6.12 -16.12
CA ASP A 280 -30.63 6.01 -14.70
C ASP A 280 -29.45 6.39 -13.77
N ASN A 281 -28.82 7.54 -14.03
CA ASN A 281 -27.63 8.03 -13.32
C ASN A 281 -26.42 7.07 -13.38
N THR A 282 -26.35 6.25 -14.42
CA THR A 282 -25.30 5.25 -14.64
C THR A 282 -24.59 5.53 -15.96
N VAL A 283 -23.29 5.40 -15.97
CA VAL A 283 -22.42 5.51 -17.14
C VAL A 283 -21.65 4.20 -17.33
N SER A 284 -21.69 3.63 -18.52
CA SER A 284 -20.87 2.45 -18.88
C SER A 284 -19.52 2.91 -19.44
N LEU A 285 -18.43 2.33 -18.96
CA LEU A 285 -17.06 2.63 -19.38
C LEU A 285 -16.27 1.34 -19.62
N ASP A 286 -15.48 1.35 -20.70
CA ASP A 286 -14.49 0.32 -20.98
C ASP A 286 -13.12 0.78 -20.47
N PHE A 287 -12.36 -0.12 -19.88
CA PHE A 287 -10.97 0.14 -19.47
C PHE A 287 -10.03 -0.88 -20.10
N ARG A 288 -8.89 -0.42 -20.55
CA ARG A 288 -7.72 -1.25 -20.78
C ARG A 288 -6.96 -1.46 -19.47
N ALA A 289 -6.04 -2.42 -19.45
CA ALA A 289 -5.15 -2.62 -18.31
C ALA A 289 -4.44 -1.31 -17.93
N PHE A 290 -4.54 -0.91 -16.65
CA PHE A 290 -3.97 0.31 -16.07
C PHE A 290 -4.43 1.61 -16.72
N GLU A 291 -5.57 1.61 -17.42
CA GLU A 291 -6.09 2.83 -18.03
C GLU A 291 -6.69 3.76 -16.97
N ILE A 292 -6.35 5.04 -17.08
CA ILE A 292 -6.94 6.12 -16.28
C ILE A 292 -7.99 6.80 -17.15
N LYS A 293 -9.17 7.02 -16.58
CA LYS A 293 -10.23 7.81 -17.23
C LYS A 293 -10.71 8.93 -16.32
N THR A 294 -10.96 10.08 -16.92
CA THR A 294 -11.63 11.19 -16.27
C THR A 294 -13.05 11.28 -16.83
N LEU A 295 -14.04 11.22 -15.95
CA LEU A 295 -15.45 11.37 -16.27
C LEU A 295 -15.94 12.69 -15.69
N ARG A 296 -16.60 13.50 -16.51
CA ARG A 296 -17.24 14.75 -16.10
C ARG A 296 -18.74 14.59 -16.14
N LEU A 297 -19.41 14.91 -15.04
CA LEU A 297 -20.85 14.82 -14.84
C LEU A 297 -21.46 16.22 -14.67
N LYS A 298 -22.62 16.44 -15.33
CA LYS A 298 -23.38 17.69 -15.23
C LYS A 298 -24.78 17.43 -14.75
#